data_e4e3075b6f4181f02f7b16750087d89f
#
_entry.id   e4e3075b6f4181f02f7b16750087d89f
#
_cell.length_a   1.000
_cell.length_b   1.000
_cell.length_c   1.000
_cell.angle_alpha   90.00
_cell.angle_beta   90.00
_cell.angle_gamma   90.00
#
_symmetry.space_group_name_H-M   'P 1'
#
loop_
_entity.id
_entity.type
_entity.pdbx_description
1 polymer ?
#
loop_
_entity_poly.entity_id
_entity_poly.type
_entity_poly.pdbx_seq_one_letter_code
_entity_poly.pdbx_strand_id
1 'polypeptide(L)'
;MKQKEHTVIISLASNENQEVNMAKAKEQLIQLLTEAHFTSAIWTDPVNSIRKEPYLNQLCRGTTAFGEGLLCEVLKEIEKRIGRTRNEDGIVVIDLDLLQYDNQRHHLRDWGRDYVNKLIQEL
;
A
#
# COMPACT_ATOMS: atom_id res chain seq x y z
N MET A 1 -15.13 21.06 -17.20
CA MET A 1 -15.72 20.28 -16.11
C MET A 1 -14.63 19.64 -15.25
N LYS A 2 -14.73 19.80 -13.94
CA LYS A 2 -13.84 19.11 -13.04
C LYS A 2 -14.19 17.63 -13.03
N GLN A 3 -13.19 16.77 -13.15
CA GLN A 3 -13.37 15.34 -12.90
C GLN A 3 -13.64 15.15 -11.40
N LYS A 4 -14.52 14.20 -11.08
CA LYS A 4 -14.76 13.85 -9.70
C LYS A 4 -13.52 13.20 -9.12
N GLU A 5 -13.08 13.66 -7.96
CA GLU A 5 -11.97 13.06 -7.25
C GLU A 5 -12.48 12.12 -6.16
N HIS A 6 -11.78 11.02 -5.99
CA HIS A 6 -12.07 10.00 -4.98
C HIS A 6 -10.97 9.98 -3.94
N THR A 7 -11.35 9.88 -2.68
CA THR A 7 -10.40 9.73 -1.59
C THR A 7 -10.05 8.25 -1.42
N VAL A 8 -8.76 7.94 -1.36
CA VAL A 8 -8.31 6.56 -1.27
C VAL A 8 -7.31 6.39 -0.12
N ILE A 9 -7.30 5.18 0.43
CA ILE A 9 -6.30 4.75 1.41
C ILE A 9 -5.63 3.50 0.85
N ILE A 10 -4.30 3.53 0.78
CA ILE A 10 -3.48 2.46 0.23
C ILE A 10 -2.51 1.99 1.30
N SER A 11 -2.38 0.67 1.47
CA SER A 11 -1.35 0.11 2.34
C SER A 11 -0.14 -0.29 1.52
N LEU A 12 1.04 -0.06 2.09
CA LEU A 12 2.32 -0.44 1.52
C LEU A 12 3.01 -1.40 2.47
N ALA A 13 3.56 -2.49 1.95
CA ALA A 13 4.32 -3.45 2.76
C ALA A 13 5.44 -4.08 1.95
N SER A 14 6.56 -4.37 2.60
CA SER A 14 7.71 -5.01 1.97
C SER A 14 8.47 -5.84 3.00
N ASN A 15 8.96 -7.01 2.59
CA ASN A 15 9.86 -7.83 3.42
C ASN A 15 11.23 -8.06 2.76
N GLU A 16 11.55 -7.32 1.70
CA GLU A 16 12.81 -7.43 0.96
C GLU A 16 13.33 -6.04 0.63
N ASN A 17 14.57 -5.71 1.03
CA ASN A 17 15.12 -4.35 0.88
C ASN A 17 14.08 -3.31 1.25
N GLN A 18 13.51 -3.48 2.44
CA GLN A 18 12.26 -2.83 2.82
C GLN A 18 12.29 -1.31 2.66
N GLU A 19 13.32 -0.65 3.18
CA GLU A 19 13.39 0.81 3.13
C GLU A 19 13.52 1.34 1.71
N VAL A 20 14.33 0.66 0.88
CA VAL A 20 14.52 1.04 -0.53
C VAL A 20 13.24 0.85 -1.32
N ASN A 21 12.60 -0.31 -1.18
CA ASN A 21 11.40 -0.62 -1.93
C ASN A 21 10.20 0.22 -1.49
N MET A 22 10.09 0.53 -0.19
CA MET A 22 9.07 1.45 0.30
C MET A 22 9.29 2.86 -0.24
N ALA A 23 10.54 3.33 -0.32
CA ALA A 23 10.84 4.64 -0.89
C ALA A 23 10.45 4.72 -2.37
N LYS A 24 10.75 3.68 -3.13
CA LYS A 24 10.37 3.60 -4.55
C LYS A 24 8.85 3.64 -4.72
N ALA A 25 8.12 2.90 -3.89
CA ALA A 25 6.67 2.87 -3.94
C ALA A 25 6.07 4.24 -3.59
N LYS A 26 6.58 4.90 -2.56
CA LYS A 26 6.10 6.22 -2.17
C LYS A 26 6.29 7.23 -3.30
N GLU A 27 7.42 7.20 -3.98
CA GLU A 27 7.68 8.08 -5.12
C GLU A 27 6.64 7.87 -6.22
N GLN A 28 6.32 6.61 -6.54
CA GLN A 28 5.30 6.29 -7.54
C GLN A 28 3.91 6.76 -7.09
N LEU A 29 3.57 6.60 -5.82
CA LEU A 29 2.27 7.05 -5.30
C LEU A 29 2.14 8.57 -5.28
N ILE A 30 3.22 9.30 -5.00
CA ILE A 30 3.23 10.76 -5.07
C ILE A 30 2.91 11.24 -6.50
N GLN A 31 3.40 10.53 -7.51
CA GLN A 31 3.11 10.86 -8.91
C GLN A 31 1.69 10.47 -9.33
N LEU A 32 1.16 9.40 -8.73
CA LEU A 32 -0.15 8.86 -9.07
C LEU A 32 -1.30 9.63 -8.43
N LEU A 33 -1.12 10.04 -7.17
CA LEU A 33 -2.19 10.63 -6.35
C LEU A 33 -2.00 12.14 -6.21
N THR A 34 -3.13 12.84 -6.04
CA THR A 34 -3.12 14.24 -5.62
C THR A 34 -3.15 14.28 -4.09
N GLU A 35 -2.35 15.16 -3.51
CA GLU A 35 -2.29 15.37 -2.05
C GLU A 35 -1.99 14.07 -1.29
N ALA A 36 -0.98 13.33 -1.74
CA ALA A 36 -0.57 12.10 -1.07
C ALA A 36 0.00 12.40 0.32
N HIS A 37 -0.54 11.75 1.33
CA HIS A 37 -0.10 11.87 2.71
C HIS A 37 0.26 10.49 3.24
N PHE A 38 1.47 10.34 3.80
CA PHE A 38 1.96 9.07 4.31
C PHE A 38 2.02 9.09 5.83
N THR A 39 1.67 7.96 6.43
CA THR A 39 1.87 7.75 7.86
C THR A 39 3.33 7.47 8.16
N SER A 40 3.68 7.35 9.44
CA SER A 40 4.95 6.74 9.83
C SER A 40 4.97 5.28 9.37
N ALA A 41 6.16 4.66 9.38
CA ALA A 41 6.32 3.26 9.03
C ALA A 41 6.47 2.41 10.30
N ILE A 42 5.90 1.20 10.29
CA ILE A 42 5.94 0.27 11.42
C ILE A 42 6.47 -1.08 10.95
N TRP A 43 7.41 -1.64 11.72
CA TRP A 43 7.88 -3.00 11.52
C TRP A 43 6.92 -4.00 12.16
N THR A 44 6.61 -5.09 11.46
CA THR A 44 5.81 -6.18 11.99
C THR A 44 6.47 -7.51 11.72
N ASP A 45 6.21 -8.49 12.60
CA ASP A 45 6.70 -9.84 12.41
C ASP A 45 5.87 -10.56 11.35
N PRO A 46 6.48 -11.48 10.58
CA PRO A 46 5.72 -12.25 9.59
C PRO A 46 4.74 -13.20 10.28
N VAL A 47 3.56 -13.39 9.66
CA VAL A 47 2.55 -14.32 10.14
C VAL A 47 2.42 -15.44 9.12
N ASN A 48 2.65 -16.68 9.57
CA ASN A 48 2.53 -17.88 8.72
C ASN A 48 3.33 -17.76 7.41
N SER A 49 4.52 -17.18 7.49
CA SER A 49 5.38 -16.97 6.32
C SER A 49 6.53 -17.96 6.31
N ILE A 50 6.97 -18.34 5.11
CA ILE A 50 8.17 -19.14 4.90
C ILE A 50 9.41 -18.36 5.34
N ARG A 51 9.40 -17.03 5.15
CA ARG A 51 10.50 -16.15 5.50
C ARG A 51 10.32 -15.60 6.90
N LYS A 52 11.45 -15.33 7.57
CA LYS A 52 11.48 -14.77 8.91
C LYS A 52 11.71 -13.26 8.94
N GLU A 53 12.01 -12.67 7.79
CA GLU A 53 12.26 -11.24 7.69
C GLU A 53 11.01 -10.45 8.03
N PRO A 54 11.14 -9.36 8.80
CA PRO A 54 9.98 -8.54 9.15
C PRO A 54 9.45 -7.77 7.95
N TYR A 55 8.19 -7.37 8.06
CA TYR A 55 7.58 -6.44 7.12
C TYR A 55 7.75 -5.01 7.61
N LEU A 56 8.06 -4.11 6.69
CA LEU A 56 7.88 -2.68 6.92
C LEU A 56 6.54 -2.29 6.33
N ASN A 57 5.71 -1.61 7.11
CA ASN A 57 4.33 -1.28 6.74
C ASN A 57 4.08 0.22 6.86
N GLN A 58 3.27 0.76 5.96
CA GLN A 58 2.93 2.17 5.93
C GLN A 58 1.58 2.36 5.24
N LEU A 59 0.86 3.42 5.60
CA LEU A 59 -0.38 3.78 4.91
C LEU A 59 -0.22 5.10 4.19
N CYS A 60 -1.02 5.26 3.12
CA CYS A 60 -1.07 6.47 2.33
C CYS A 60 -2.52 6.86 2.09
N ARG A 61 -2.84 8.14 2.26
CA ARG A 61 -4.12 8.71 1.84
C ARG A 61 -3.87 9.72 0.74
N GLY A 62 -4.73 9.74 -0.24
CA GLY A 62 -4.66 10.72 -1.32
C GLY A 62 -5.97 10.77 -2.08
N THR A 63 -5.99 11.53 -3.18
CA THR A 63 -7.14 11.60 -4.06
C THR A 63 -6.73 11.21 -5.47
N THR A 64 -7.71 10.71 -6.23
CA THR A 64 -7.50 10.29 -7.60
C THR A 64 -8.78 10.49 -8.40
N ALA A 65 -8.62 10.78 -9.69
CA ALA A 65 -9.75 10.78 -10.63
C ALA A 65 -9.99 9.39 -11.23
N PHE A 66 -9.09 8.42 -10.98
CA PHE A 66 -9.22 7.08 -11.54
C PHE A 66 -10.39 6.33 -10.89
N GLY A 67 -11.11 5.55 -11.69
CA GLY A 67 -12.04 4.57 -11.16
C GLY A 67 -11.30 3.49 -10.38
N GLU A 68 -12.03 2.80 -9.53
CA GLU A 68 -11.46 1.81 -8.62
C GLU A 68 -10.71 0.70 -9.34
N GLY A 69 -11.29 0.14 -10.41
CA GLY A 69 -10.66 -0.94 -11.16
C GLY A 69 -9.36 -0.52 -11.80
N LEU A 70 -9.33 0.65 -12.43
CA LEU A 70 -8.12 1.17 -13.05
C LEU A 70 -7.04 1.45 -12.00
N LEU A 71 -7.43 2.02 -10.86
CA LEU A 71 -6.48 2.28 -9.78
C LEU A 71 -5.82 0.98 -9.32
N CYS A 72 -6.61 -0.08 -9.11
CA CYS A 72 -6.06 -1.39 -8.71
C CYS A 72 -5.09 -1.94 -9.76
N GLU A 73 -5.40 -1.80 -11.04
CA GLU A 73 -4.49 -2.21 -12.12
C GLU A 73 -3.17 -1.42 -12.08
N VAL A 74 -3.26 -0.12 -11.87
CA VAL A 74 -2.06 0.74 -11.79
C VAL A 74 -1.19 0.34 -10.59
N LEU A 75 -1.81 0.05 -9.44
CA LEU A 75 -1.06 -0.41 -8.26
C LEU A 75 -0.29 -1.70 -8.56
N LYS A 76 -0.90 -2.65 -9.26
CA LYS A 76 -0.24 -3.90 -9.66
C LYS A 76 0.91 -3.64 -10.63
N GLU A 77 0.75 -2.69 -11.54
CA GLU A 77 1.83 -2.30 -12.46
C GLU A 77 3.01 -1.67 -11.72
N ILE A 78 2.72 -0.85 -10.70
CA ILE A 78 3.78 -0.28 -9.85
C ILE A 78 4.54 -1.40 -9.14
N GLU A 79 3.85 -2.37 -8.58
CA GLU A 79 4.49 -3.54 -7.94
C GLU A 79 5.46 -4.23 -8.88
N LYS A 80 5.03 -4.49 -10.12
CA LYS A 80 5.87 -5.14 -11.13
C LYS A 80 7.09 -4.31 -11.48
N ARG A 81 6.93 -3.01 -11.66
CA ARG A 81 8.05 -2.11 -11.99
C ARG A 81 9.09 -2.06 -10.90
N ILE A 82 8.68 -2.17 -9.65
CA ILE A 82 9.60 -2.17 -8.50
C ILE A 82 10.33 -3.51 -8.41
N GLY A 83 9.72 -4.58 -8.93
CA GLY A 83 10.38 -5.87 -9.03
C GLY A 83 9.63 -7.02 -8.39
N ARG A 84 8.35 -6.84 -8.07
CA ARG A 84 7.55 -7.92 -7.50
C ARG A 84 7.38 -9.06 -8.50
N THR A 85 7.65 -10.27 -8.02
CA THR A 85 7.41 -11.52 -8.74
C THR A 85 6.42 -12.37 -7.93
N ARG A 86 6.30 -13.65 -8.26
CA ARG A 86 5.43 -14.55 -7.50
C ARG A 86 5.97 -14.76 -6.09
N ASN A 87 5.06 -14.90 -5.12
CA ASN A 87 5.41 -15.04 -3.70
C ASN A 87 5.69 -16.48 -3.26
N GLU A 88 6.10 -17.36 -4.17
CA GLU A 88 6.34 -18.77 -3.89
C GLU A 88 7.42 -18.99 -2.84
N ASP A 89 8.40 -18.10 -2.78
CA ASP A 89 9.51 -18.13 -1.83
C ASP A 89 9.25 -17.26 -0.59
N GLY A 90 8.07 -16.65 -0.50
CA GLY A 90 7.73 -15.74 0.58
C GLY A 90 8.32 -14.35 0.45
N ILE A 91 9.01 -14.05 -0.66
CA ILE A 91 9.58 -12.71 -0.88
C ILE A 91 8.47 -11.78 -1.38
N VAL A 92 8.25 -10.69 -0.66
CA VAL A 92 7.32 -9.62 -1.06
C VAL A 92 8.14 -8.35 -1.21
N VAL A 93 8.57 -8.08 -2.44
CA VAL A 93 9.36 -6.87 -2.76
C VAL A 93 8.56 -5.63 -2.40
N ILE A 94 7.31 -5.58 -2.81
CA ILE A 94 6.34 -4.55 -2.44
C ILE A 94 4.93 -5.07 -2.64
N ASP A 95 4.06 -4.75 -1.70
CA ASP A 95 2.64 -5.03 -1.78
C ASP A 95 1.88 -3.72 -1.60
N LEU A 96 1.02 -3.40 -2.55
CA LEU A 96 0.22 -2.18 -2.56
C LEU A 96 -1.24 -2.58 -2.65
N ASP A 97 -1.97 -2.38 -1.55
CA ASP A 97 -3.38 -2.76 -1.46
C ASP A 97 -4.27 -1.54 -1.27
N LEU A 98 -5.32 -1.46 -2.06
CA LEU A 98 -6.35 -0.44 -1.89
C LEU A 98 -7.23 -0.83 -0.70
N LEU A 99 -7.03 -0.16 0.44
CA LEU A 99 -7.80 -0.45 1.66
C LEU A 99 -9.15 0.24 1.68
N GLN A 100 -9.25 1.40 1.05
CA GLN A 100 -10.51 2.14 1.01
C GLN A 100 -10.59 3.01 -0.23
N TYR A 101 -11.75 3.01 -0.86
CA TYR A 101 -12.08 3.85 -2.01
C TYR A 101 -13.37 4.59 -1.65
N ASP A 102 -13.27 5.91 -1.49
CA ASP A 102 -14.34 6.75 -0.91
C ASP A 102 -14.77 6.17 0.44
N ASN A 103 -16.00 5.72 0.57
CA ASN A 103 -16.53 5.17 1.83
C ASN A 103 -16.53 3.63 1.86
N GLN A 104 -15.97 2.99 0.83
CA GLN A 104 -15.98 1.53 0.74
C GLN A 104 -14.64 0.94 1.14
N ARG A 105 -14.64 0.11 2.16
CA ARG A 105 -13.46 -0.60 2.64
C ARG A 105 -13.28 -1.92 1.91
N HIS A 106 -12.04 -2.25 1.63
CA HIS A 106 -11.60 -3.53 1.07
C HIS A 106 -10.61 -4.17 2.02
N HIS A 107 -10.25 -5.44 1.79
CA HIS A 107 -9.30 -6.15 2.63
C HIS A 107 -9.69 -6.07 4.11
N LEU A 108 -10.93 -6.43 4.42
CA LEU A 108 -11.51 -6.23 5.76
C LEU A 108 -10.70 -6.89 6.87
N ARG A 109 -10.02 -8.00 6.57
CA ARG A 109 -9.14 -8.67 7.53
C ARG A 109 -8.00 -7.74 7.98
N ASP A 110 -7.46 -6.95 7.05
CA ASP A 110 -6.36 -6.03 7.36
C ASP A 110 -6.80 -4.90 8.26
N TRP A 111 -8.06 -4.47 8.17
CA TRP A 111 -8.61 -3.43 9.04
C TRP A 111 -8.63 -3.84 10.51
N GLY A 112 -8.57 -5.15 10.79
CA GLY A 112 -8.51 -5.67 12.16
C GLY A 112 -7.09 -5.73 12.75
N ARG A 113 -6.05 -5.44 11.97
CA ARG A 113 -4.67 -5.52 12.43
C ARG A 113 -4.28 -4.31 13.28
N ASP A 114 -3.49 -4.56 14.32
CA ASP A 114 -3.07 -3.51 15.26
C ASP A 114 -2.32 -2.37 14.56
N TYR A 115 -1.40 -2.70 13.63
CA TYR A 115 -0.63 -1.66 12.97
C TYR A 115 -1.51 -0.76 12.10
N VAL A 116 -2.52 -1.31 11.45
CA VAL A 116 -3.46 -0.53 10.65
C VAL A 116 -4.25 0.42 11.56
N ASN A 117 -4.74 -0.09 12.69
CA ASN A 117 -5.49 0.73 13.66
C ASN A 117 -4.65 1.88 14.22
N LYS A 118 -3.36 1.67 14.42
CA LYS A 118 -2.45 2.72 14.85
C LYS A 118 -2.21 3.74 13.75
N LEU A 119 -1.85 3.28 12.55
CA LEU A 119 -1.46 4.17 11.46
C LEU A 119 -2.63 4.97 10.91
N ILE A 120 -3.84 4.39 10.91
CA ILE A 120 -5.02 5.10 10.38
C ILE A 120 -5.30 6.39 11.13
N GLN A 121 -4.88 6.48 12.39
CA GLN A 121 -5.07 7.68 13.21
C GLN A 121 -4.17 8.83 12.76
N GLU A 122 -3.13 8.56 12.00
CA GLU A 122 -2.25 9.58 11.45
C GLU A 122 -2.77 10.17 10.14
N LEU A 123 -3.83 9.63 9.59
CA LEU A 123 -4.39 10.08 8.31
C LEU A 123 -5.51 11.11 8.46
#